data_be69d6e2cc0adab433eb73874c8422f1
#
_entry.id   be69d6e2cc0adab433eb73874c8422f1
#
_cell.length_a   1.000
_cell.length_b   1.000
_cell.length_c   1.000
_cell.angle_alpha   90.00
_cell.angle_beta   90.00
_cell.angle_gamma   90.00
#
_symmetry.space_group_name_H-M   'P 1'
#
loop_
_entity.id
_entity.type
_entity.pdbx_description
1 polymer ?
#
loop_
_entity_poly.entity_id
_entity_poly.type
_entity_poly.pdbx_seq_one_letter_code
_entity_poly.pdbx_strand_id
1 'polypeptide(L)'
;AIAAIIGVVGIHSTRQINTMAAQMYDLELKGILHASSADQHLIAMGRAVRSTLLTTTEGAYHHEYFAIDEHFSASVRELQSLLKLATSEKDKADIQQALDAVNAYNKAVKDIVKEQASETLGRLDTTDRLFGEVRPLGSVAEQLLQQLEMEREGNAMQFAADIQTIYDDTLKMMIALTLGGALIAIILGSLLTRGLTRQLGGEPSQVAQAANAIAKGDLSSRLNVGKAMAGSVIQAMATMQESLLNVVATVRNSSDHIATGSNQIAAGNADLSQRTEEQAANLTQTAAAMDELSST
;
A
#
# COMPACT_ATOMS: atom_id res chain seq x y z
N ALA A 1 5.97 -7.72 -5.55
CA ALA A 1 5.04 -8.54 -4.78
C ALA A 1 4.59 -7.84 -3.49
N ILE A 2 5.49 -7.49 -2.55
CA ILE A 2 5.14 -6.89 -1.23
C ILE A 2 4.38 -5.56 -1.40
N ALA A 3 4.84 -4.66 -2.27
CA ALA A 3 4.14 -3.39 -2.55
C ALA A 3 2.71 -3.61 -3.09
N ALA A 4 2.49 -4.64 -3.90
CA ALA A 4 1.16 -4.99 -4.39
C ALA A 4 0.25 -5.49 -3.26
N ILE A 5 0.78 -6.30 -2.34
CA ILE A 5 0.03 -6.77 -1.17
C ILE A 5 -0.36 -5.59 -0.27
N ILE A 6 0.56 -4.68 0.03
CA ILE A 6 0.29 -3.46 0.81
C ILE A 6 -0.80 -2.63 0.13
N GLY A 7 -0.72 -2.45 -1.20
CA GLY A 7 -1.74 -1.73 -1.96
C GLY A 7 -3.11 -2.38 -1.90
N VAL A 8 -3.21 -3.69 -2.05
CA VAL A 8 -4.48 -4.45 -1.97
C VAL A 8 -5.09 -4.35 -0.57
N VAL A 9 -4.29 -4.56 0.49
CA VAL A 9 -4.73 -4.42 1.88
C VAL A 9 -5.23 -3.00 2.15
N GLY A 10 -4.47 -1.98 1.76
CA GLY A 10 -4.85 -0.58 1.95
C GLY A 10 -6.16 -0.22 1.23
N ILE A 11 -6.33 -0.64 -0.03
CA ILE A 11 -7.56 -0.40 -0.78
C ILE A 11 -8.76 -1.12 -0.15
N HIS A 12 -8.58 -2.37 0.29
CA HIS A 12 -9.64 -3.14 0.92
C HIS A 12 -10.11 -2.49 2.23
N SER A 13 -9.20 -2.15 3.13
CA SER A 13 -9.52 -1.50 4.40
C SER A 13 -10.13 -0.11 4.21
N THR A 14 -9.62 0.68 3.26
CA THR A 14 -10.20 2.00 2.94
C THR A 14 -11.64 1.87 2.45
N ARG A 15 -11.94 0.88 1.59
CA ARG A 15 -13.32 0.61 1.15
C ARG A 15 -14.22 0.21 2.31
N GLN A 16 -13.75 -0.66 3.19
CA GLN A 16 -14.52 -1.10 4.36
C GLN A 16 -14.83 0.07 5.29
N ILE A 17 -13.83 0.89 5.65
CA ILE A 17 -14.01 2.10 6.47
C ILE A 17 -15.01 3.05 5.81
N ASN A 18 -14.88 3.31 4.50
CA ASN A 18 -15.81 4.21 3.80
C ASN A 18 -17.24 3.68 3.78
N THR A 19 -17.42 2.37 3.60
CA THR A 19 -18.76 1.74 3.64
C THR A 19 -19.38 1.86 5.04
N MET A 20 -18.59 1.59 6.09
CA MET A 20 -19.07 1.71 7.47
C MET A 20 -19.37 3.16 7.86
N ALA A 21 -18.54 4.10 7.45
CA ALA A 21 -18.79 5.52 7.66
C ALA A 21 -20.07 6.01 6.95
N ALA A 22 -20.32 5.53 5.72
CA ALA A 22 -21.56 5.82 5.02
C ALA A 22 -22.78 5.22 5.73
N GLN A 23 -22.69 3.98 6.19
CA GLN A 23 -23.76 3.35 6.97
C GLN A 23 -24.03 4.07 8.28
N MET A 24 -22.99 4.44 9.02
CA MET A 24 -23.11 5.23 10.24
C MET A 24 -23.85 6.55 9.99
N TYR A 25 -23.49 7.24 8.90
CA TYR A 25 -24.15 8.51 8.54
C TYR A 25 -25.59 8.31 8.09
N ASP A 26 -25.82 7.40 7.12
CA ASP A 26 -27.10 7.26 6.45
C ASP A 26 -28.17 6.56 7.30
N LEU A 27 -27.76 5.66 8.19
CA LEU A 27 -28.68 4.91 9.03
C LEU A 27 -28.77 5.51 10.45
N GLU A 28 -27.61 5.67 11.11
CA GLU A 28 -27.63 6.00 12.53
C GLU A 28 -27.75 7.52 12.76
N LEU A 29 -26.91 8.36 12.15
CA LEU A 29 -26.97 9.81 12.38
C LEU A 29 -28.25 10.43 11.83
N LYS A 30 -28.73 10.01 10.66
CA LYS A 30 -30.05 10.40 10.17
C LYS A 30 -31.17 9.85 11.04
N GLY A 31 -31.00 8.63 11.57
CA GLY A 31 -31.92 8.02 12.50
C GLY A 31 -32.06 8.81 13.81
N ILE A 32 -30.94 9.25 14.39
CA ILE A 32 -30.91 10.14 15.56
C ILE A 32 -31.67 11.44 15.26
N LEU A 33 -31.39 12.05 14.11
CA LEU A 33 -32.07 13.30 13.72
C LEU A 33 -33.58 13.12 13.64
N HIS A 34 -34.06 12.05 13.02
CA HIS A 34 -35.51 11.79 12.91
C HIS A 34 -36.13 11.47 14.25
N ALA A 35 -35.50 10.68 15.11
CA ALA A 35 -35.98 10.34 16.44
C ALA A 35 -36.08 11.61 17.33
N SER A 36 -35.01 12.39 17.37
CA SER A 36 -34.93 13.64 18.12
C SER A 36 -35.94 14.69 17.62
N SER A 37 -36.09 14.81 16.29
CA SER A 37 -37.12 15.70 15.70
C SER A 37 -38.54 15.26 16.06
N ALA A 38 -38.81 13.94 16.05
CA ALA A 38 -40.12 13.42 16.46
C ALA A 38 -40.42 13.73 17.94
N ASP A 39 -39.42 13.61 18.83
CA ASP A 39 -39.55 13.94 20.26
C ASP A 39 -39.80 15.44 20.47
N GLN A 40 -39.02 16.29 19.77
CA GLN A 40 -39.23 17.74 19.83
C GLN A 40 -40.67 18.16 19.42
N HIS A 41 -41.18 17.53 18.35
CA HIS A 41 -42.56 17.76 17.93
C HIS A 41 -43.57 17.22 18.95
N LEU A 42 -43.33 16.09 19.57
CA LEU A 42 -44.17 15.55 20.62
C LEU A 42 -44.23 16.48 21.85
N ILE A 43 -43.07 17.00 22.28
CA ILE A 43 -42.98 17.99 23.37
C ILE A 43 -43.72 19.29 23.00
N ALA A 44 -43.56 19.77 21.75
CA ALA A 44 -44.27 20.97 21.27
C ALA A 44 -45.78 20.75 21.23
N MET A 45 -46.24 19.56 20.78
CA MET A 45 -47.65 19.16 20.86
C MET A 45 -48.18 19.23 22.29
N GLY A 46 -47.43 18.70 23.27
CA GLY A 46 -47.82 18.76 24.70
C GLY A 46 -47.90 20.18 25.24
N ARG A 47 -47.10 21.12 24.72
CA ARG A 47 -47.23 22.55 25.04
C ARG A 47 -48.50 23.16 24.42
N ALA A 48 -48.75 22.87 23.13
CA ALA A 48 -49.96 23.34 22.45
C ALA A 48 -51.23 22.82 23.12
N VAL A 49 -51.27 21.57 23.59
CA VAL A 49 -52.36 20.97 24.36
C VAL A 49 -52.64 21.81 25.62
N ARG A 50 -51.60 22.06 26.41
CA ARG A 50 -51.77 22.88 27.64
C ARG A 50 -52.23 24.31 27.32
N SER A 51 -51.70 24.90 26.25
CA SER A 51 -52.08 26.25 25.81
C SER A 51 -53.55 26.29 25.38
N THR A 52 -54.00 25.29 24.58
CA THR A 52 -55.40 25.15 24.15
C THR A 52 -56.37 25.07 25.36
N LEU A 53 -56.02 24.22 26.35
CA LEU A 53 -56.84 24.01 27.54
C LEU A 53 -56.87 25.21 28.49
N LEU A 54 -55.90 26.12 28.44
CA LEU A 54 -55.82 27.32 29.31
C LEU A 54 -56.32 28.58 28.63
N THR A 55 -56.51 28.60 27.33
CA THR A 55 -56.93 29.80 26.59
C THR A 55 -58.40 30.11 26.82
N THR A 56 -58.69 31.40 26.78
CA THR A 56 -60.04 31.89 26.99
C THR A 56 -60.63 32.64 25.78
N THR A 57 -59.83 32.79 24.70
CA THR A 57 -60.28 33.49 23.50
C THR A 57 -60.36 32.48 22.32
N GLU A 58 -61.42 32.62 21.53
CA GLU A 58 -61.66 31.72 20.38
C GLU A 58 -60.56 31.74 19.37
N GLY A 59 -59.94 32.86 19.03
CA GLY A 59 -58.85 32.99 18.11
C GLY A 59 -57.58 32.26 18.56
N ALA A 60 -57.22 32.39 19.86
CA ALA A 60 -56.07 31.68 20.44
C ALA A 60 -56.33 30.17 20.54
N TYR A 61 -57.58 29.76 20.84
CA TYR A 61 -57.97 28.35 20.85
C TYR A 61 -57.75 27.70 19.48
N HIS A 62 -58.24 28.31 18.41
CA HIS A 62 -58.04 27.78 17.05
C HIS A 62 -56.57 27.71 16.67
N HIS A 63 -55.77 28.73 17.00
CA HIS A 63 -54.34 28.72 16.69
C HIS A 63 -53.62 27.53 17.38
N GLU A 64 -53.82 27.37 18.67
CA GLU A 64 -53.18 26.30 19.44
C GLU A 64 -53.71 24.90 19.04
N TYR A 65 -54.99 24.79 18.71
CA TYR A 65 -55.58 23.54 18.20
C TYR A 65 -54.95 23.12 16.89
N PHE A 66 -54.72 24.03 15.94
CA PHE A 66 -53.98 23.73 14.69
C PHE A 66 -52.53 23.32 14.98
N ALA A 67 -51.86 23.94 15.95
CA ALA A 67 -50.50 23.57 16.32
C ALA A 67 -50.40 22.12 16.85
N ILE A 68 -51.43 21.60 17.53
CA ILE A 68 -51.51 20.20 17.96
C ILE A 68 -51.44 19.26 16.75
N ASP A 69 -52.27 19.51 15.73
CA ASP A 69 -52.32 18.66 14.53
C ASP A 69 -51.03 18.79 13.66
N GLU A 70 -50.46 19.98 13.59
CA GLU A 70 -49.21 20.23 12.92
C GLU A 70 -48.07 19.43 13.55
N HIS A 71 -47.89 19.55 14.86
CA HIS A 71 -46.84 18.85 15.57
C HIS A 71 -47.02 17.33 15.60
N PHE A 72 -48.27 16.85 15.79
CA PHE A 72 -48.58 15.44 15.65
C PHE A 72 -48.16 14.91 14.27
N SER A 73 -48.62 15.58 13.20
CA SER A 73 -48.33 15.17 11.84
C SER A 73 -46.83 15.21 11.52
N ALA A 74 -46.08 16.17 12.07
CA ALA A 74 -44.63 16.25 11.95
C ALA A 74 -43.94 15.09 12.68
N SER A 75 -44.32 14.82 13.95
CA SER A 75 -43.74 13.69 14.70
C SER A 75 -43.97 12.36 13.97
N VAL A 76 -45.18 12.13 13.44
CA VAL A 76 -45.49 10.92 12.65
C VAL A 76 -44.64 10.82 11.37
N ARG A 77 -44.47 11.95 10.64
CA ARG A 77 -43.60 11.97 9.44
C ARG A 77 -42.17 11.63 9.76
N GLU A 78 -41.63 12.15 10.85
CA GLU A 78 -40.26 11.84 11.30
C GLU A 78 -40.11 10.36 11.65
N LEU A 79 -41.07 9.79 12.40
CA LEU A 79 -41.07 8.35 12.70
C LEU A 79 -41.21 7.48 11.46
N GLN A 80 -42.03 7.88 10.46
CA GLN A 80 -42.13 7.19 9.18
C GLN A 80 -40.84 7.26 8.38
N SER A 81 -40.11 8.37 8.48
CA SER A 81 -38.79 8.51 7.87
C SER A 81 -37.75 7.61 8.57
N LEU A 82 -37.82 7.55 9.90
CA LEU A 82 -37.01 6.61 10.68
C LEU A 82 -37.31 5.15 10.34
N LEU A 83 -38.57 4.79 10.13
CA LEU A 83 -38.98 3.44 9.74
C LEU A 83 -38.39 3.00 8.39
N LYS A 84 -38.16 3.94 7.46
CA LYS A 84 -37.50 3.64 6.18
C LYS A 84 -36.00 3.35 6.34
N LEU A 85 -35.39 3.80 7.41
CA LEU A 85 -33.99 3.53 7.75
C LEU A 85 -33.81 2.24 8.56
N ALA A 86 -34.92 1.62 9.01
CA ALA A 86 -34.90 0.41 9.81
C ALA A 86 -34.31 -0.77 9.05
N THR A 87 -33.29 -1.41 9.61
CA THR A 87 -32.56 -2.51 8.97
C THR A 87 -32.94 -3.88 9.51
N SER A 88 -33.52 -3.95 10.71
CA SER A 88 -33.95 -5.20 11.36
C SER A 88 -35.43 -5.22 11.68
N GLU A 89 -36.01 -6.39 11.83
CA GLU A 89 -37.40 -6.55 12.26
C GLU A 89 -37.65 -6.03 13.68
N LYS A 90 -36.63 -6.14 14.57
CA LYS A 90 -36.69 -5.55 15.91
C LYS A 90 -36.80 -4.03 15.81
N ASP A 91 -35.92 -3.41 15.03
CA ASP A 91 -35.90 -1.96 14.83
C ASP A 91 -37.24 -1.44 14.26
N LYS A 92 -37.81 -2.15 13.28
CA LYS A 92 -39.16 -1.83 12.76
C LYS A 92 -40.24 -1.93 13.83
N ALA A 93 -40.17 -2.96 14.68
CA ALA A 93 -41.15 -3.17 15.76
C ALA A 93 -41.05 -2.08 16.83
N ASP A 94 -39.84 -1.68 17.21
CA ASP A 94 -39.62 -0.62 18.20
C ASP A 94 -40.11 0.75 17.67
N ILE A 95 -39.86 1.08 16.41
CA ILE A 95 -40.38 2.30 15.77
C ILE A 95 -41.90 2.24 15.64
N GLN A 96 -42.47 1.09 15.29
CA GLN A 96 -43.92 0.91 15.21
C GLN A 96 -44.58 1.09 16.58
N GLN A 97 -43.96 0.59 17.64
CA GLN A 97 -44.44 0.79 19.01
C GLN A 97 -44.46 2.30 19.38
N ALA A 98 -43.44 3.06 19.00
CA ALA A 98 -43.41 4.50 19.19
C ALA A 98 -44.51 5.22 18.39
N LEU A 99 -44.73 4.81 17.11
CA LEU A 99 -45.83 5.29 16.29
C LEU A 99 -47.19 5.05 16.95
N ASP A 100 -47.41 3.86 17.47
CA ASP A 100 -48.66 3.47 18.13
C ASP A 100 -48.88 4.28 19.43
N ALA A 101 -47.83 4.56 20.20
CA ALA A 101 -47.87 5.38 21.40
C ALA A 101 -48.16 6.85 21.05
N VAL A 102 -47.56 7.42 20.03
CA VAL A 102 -47.85 8.79 19.56
C VAL A 102 -49.30 8.90 19.07
N ASN A 103 -49.81 7.90 18.36
CA ASN A 103 -51.20 7.87 17.92
C ASN A 103 -52.17 7.76 19.09
N ALA A 104 -51.88 6.93 20.11
CA ALA A 104 -52.71 6.80 21.32
C ALA A 104 -52.73 8.12 22.11
N TYR A 105 -51.57 8.79 22.23
CA TYR A 105 -51.51 10.12 22.86
C TYR A 105 -52.34 11.15 22.09
N ASN A 106 -52.21 11.22 20.76
CA ASN A 106 -53.00 12.17 19.95
C ASN A 106 -54.51 11.92 20.08
N LYS A 107 -54.93 10.63 20.10
CA LYS A 107 -56.35 10.30 20.31
C LYS A 107 -56.84 10.84 21.65
N ALA A 108 -56.15 10.58 22.75
CA ALA A 108 -56.51 11.07 24.08
C ALA A 108 -56.53 12.60 24.13
N VAL A 109 -55.58 13.27 23.46
CA VAL A 109 -55.57 14.75 23.33
C VAL A 109 -56.81 15.27 22.61
N LYS A 110 -57.16 14.65 21.47
CA LYS A 110 -58.34 15.06 20.69
C LYS A 110 -59.64 14.88 21.48
N ASP A 111 -59.76 13.79 22.22
CA ASP A 111 -60.94 13.52 23.07
C ASP A 111 -61.11 14.59 24.16
N ILE A 112 -60.04 14.91 24.91
CA ILE A 112 -60.15 15.91 25.99
C ILE A 112 -60.39 17.33 25.46
N VAL A 113 -59.74 17.72 24.34
CA VAL A 113 -59.92 19.06 23.74
C VAL A 113 -61.32 19.21 23.19
N LYS A 114 -61.86 18.17 22.53
CA LYS A 114 -63.27 18.17 22.03
C LYS A 114 -64.30 18.26 23.15
N GLU A 115 -64.10 17.51 24.23
CA GLU A 115 -65.01 17.53 25.38
C GLU A 115 -65.00 18.89 26.10
N GLN A 116 -63.83 19.53 26.21
CA GLN A 116 -63.78 20.91 26.76
C GLN A 116 -64.48 21.92 25.86
N ALA A 117 -64.31 21.84 24.51
CA ALA A 117 -64.97 22.74 23.56
C ALA A 117 -66.49 22.59 23.55
N SER A 118 -67.03 21.41 23.91
CA SER A 118 -68.50 21.20 24.05
C SER A 118 -69.08 21.59 25.37
N GLU A 119 -68.31 22.24 26.25
CA GLU A 119 -68.73 22.63 27.65
C GLU A 119 -69.16 21.41 28.48
N THR A 120 -68.92 20.20 28.09
CA THR A 120 -69.36 18.99 28.77
C THR A 120 -68.50 18.69 30.02
N LEU A 121 -67.28 19.23 30.06
CA LEU A 121 -66.33 19.04 31.16
C LEU A 121 -66.09 20.36 31.90
N GLY A 122 -66.26 20.36 33.25
CA GLY A 122 -65.78 21.43 34.09
C GLY A 122 -64.24 21.52 34.08
N ARG A 123 -63.70 22.67 34.40
CA ARG A 123 -62.26 22.97 34.38
C ARG A 123 -61.46 22.04 35.30
N LEU A 124 -61.99 21.56 36.38
CA LEU A 124 -61.35 20.56 37.28
C LEU A 124 -61.28 19.17 36.63
N ASP A 125 -62.37 18.73 36.01
CA ASP A 125 -62.44 17.42 35.36
C ASP A 125 -61.45 17.34 34.17
N THR A 126 -61.34 18.47 33.43
CA THR A 126 -60.33 18.54 32.33
C THR A 126 -58.91 18.43 32.86
N THR A 127 -58.64 19.08 34.02
CA THR A 127 -57.30 18.98 34.64
C THR A 127 -57.01 17.58 35.14
N ASP A 128 -57.94 16.91 35.78
CA ASP A 128 -57.77 15.54 36.28
C ASP A 128 -57.55 14.56 35.14
N ARG A 129 -58.30 14.69 34.05
CA ARG A 129 -58.08 13.84 32.86
C ARG A 129 -56.74 14.14 32.14
N LEU A 130 -56.34 15.41 32.05
CA LEU A 130 -55.08 15.80 31.49
C LEU A 130 -53.92 15.12 32.25
N PHE A 131 -53.93 15.15 33.56
CA PHE A 131 -52.84 14.58 34.36
C PHE A 131 -52.99 13.06 34.57
N GLY A 132 -54.20 12.52 34.66
CA GLY A 132 -54.47 11.12 34.94
C GLY A 132 -54.45 10.23 33.69
N GLU A 133 -54.90 10.72 32.53
CA GLU A 133 -55.06 9.92 31.31
C GLU A 133 -54.11 10.37 30.20
N VAL A 134 -54.09 11.66 29.85
CA VAL A 134 -53.37 12.14 28.65
C VAL A 134 -51.86 12.21 28.88
N ARG A 135 -51.42 12.76 30.00
CA ARG A 135 -49.99 12.91 30.33
C ARG A 135 -49.23 11.59 30.41
N PRO A 136 -49.77 10.51 31.04
CA PRO A 136 -49.08 9.22 31.04
C PRO A 136 -48.84 8.67 29.63
N LEU A 137 -49.80 8.83 28.69
CA LEU A 137 -49.63 8.40 27.30
C LEU A 137 -48.55 9.20 26.59
N GLY A 138 -48.50 10.52 26.80
CA GLY A 138 -47.43 11.37 26.30
C GLY A 138 -46.05 10.97 26.83
N SER A 139 -45.98 10.67 28.15
CA SER A 139 -44.72 10.22 28.76
C SER A 139 -44.24 8.88 28.20
N VAL A 140 -45.15 7.94 27.92
CA VAL A 140 -44.78 6.65 27.27
C VAL A 140 -44.25 6.90 25.86
N ALA A 141 -44.90 7.74 25.06
CA ALA A 141 -44.45 8.08 23.73
C ALA A 141 -43.06 8.76 23.75
N GLU A 142 -42.87 9.75 24.66
CA GLU A 142 -41.56 10.40 24.85
C GLU A 142 -40.44 9.41 25.25
N GLN A 143 -40.72 8.50 26.19
CA GLN A 143 -39.75 7.49 26.60
C GLN A 143 -39.35 6.57 25.43
N LEU A 144 -40.31 6.15 24.60
CA LEU A 144 -40.03 5.33 23.43
C LEU A 144 -39.19 6.06 22.38
N LEU A 145 -39.47 7.35 22.15
CA LEU A 145 -38.68 8.20 21.23
C LEU A 145 -37.25 8.36 21.75
N GLN A 146 -37.08 8.65 23.05
CA GLN A 146 -35.76 8.77 23.67
C GLN A 146 -35.01 7.42 23.63
N GLN A 147 -35.70 6.31 23.79
CA GLN A 147 -35.08 4.97 23.65
C GLN A 147 -34.58 4.74 22.23
N LEU A 148 -35.37 5.10 21.20
CA LEU A 148 -34.94 5.01 19.80
C LEU A 148 -33.71 5.89 19.53
N GLU A 149 -33.70 7.14 20.06
CA GLU A 149 -32.55 8.04 19.95
C GLU A 149 -31.29 7.43 20.57
N MET A 150 -31.36 6.92 21.81
CA MET A 150 -30.25 6.29 22.51
C MET A 150 -29.76 5.04 21.82
N GLU A 151 -30.64 4.21 21.26
CA GLU A 151 -30.25 3.01 20.51
C GLU A 151 -29.48 3.39 19.25
N ARG A 152 -29.92 4.41 18.50
CA ARG A 152 -29.21 4.92 17.35
C ARG A 152 -27.86 5.54 17.70
N GLU A 153 -27.78 6.29 18.79
CA GLU A 153 -26.53 6.85 19.30
C GLU A 153 -25.55 5.74 19.69
N GLY A 154 -26.02 4.70 20.38
CA GLY A 154 -25.22 3.53 20.73
C GLY A 154 -24.65 2.81 19.49
N ASN A 155 -25.48 2.60 18.48
CA ASN A 155 -25.06 2.01 17.21
C ASN A 155 -24.02 2.89 16.49
N ALA A 156 -24.22 4.20 16.45
CA ALA A 156 -23.26 5.14 15.85
C ALA A 156 -21.90 5.09 16.57
N MET A 157 -21.89 5.04 17.90
CA MET A 157 -20.68 4.86 18.69
C MET A 157 -19.98 3.53 18.39
N GLN A 158 -20.75 2.45 18.23
CA GLN A 158 -20.20 1.14 17.86
C GLN A 158 -19.54 1.19 16.47
N PHE A 159 -20.20 1.76 15.47
CA PHE A 159 -19.60 1.95 14.15
C PHE A 159 -18.29 2.76 14.21
N ALA A 160 -18.26 3.83 15.00
CA ALA A 160 -17.06 4.64 15.17
C ALA A 160 -15.91 3.84 15.81
N ALA A 161 -16.19 3.01 16.81
CA ALA A 161 -15.23 2.14 17.47
C ALA A 161 -14.69 1.05 16.51
N ASP A 162 -15.57 0.46 15.73
CA ASP A 162 -15.21 -0.58 14.75
C ASP A 162 -14.33 0.02 13.63
N ILE A 163 -14.67 1.20 13.13
CA ILE A 163 -13.85 1.96 12.16
C ILE A 163 -12.45 2.22 12.73
N GLN A 164 -12.36 2.67 13.98
CA GLN A 164 -11.08 2.93 14.64
C GLN A 164 -10.25 1.65 14.77
N THR A 165 -10.88 0.54 15.14
CA THR A 165 -10.22 -0.76 15.27
C THR A 165 -9.66 -1.23 13.92
N ILE A 166 -10.46 -1.15 12.85
CA ILE A 166 -10.01 -1.51 11.49
C ILE A 166 -8.85 -0.62 11.05
N TYR A 167 -8.91 0.68 11.34
CA TYR A 167 -7.83 1.61 11.02
C TYR A 167 -6.53 1.23 11.74
N ASP A 168 -6.58 1.00 13.06
CA ASP A 168 -5.41 0.67 13.87
C ASP A 168 -4.78 -0.67 13.46
N ASP A 169 -5.59 -1.68 13.19
CA ASP A 169 -5.11 -3.00 12.77
C ASP A 169 -4.53 -2.95 11.34
N THR A 170 -5.14 -2.18 10.44
CA THR A 170 -4.59 -1.94 9.11
C THR A 170 -3.26 -1.22 9.19
N LEU A 171 -3.16 -0.18 10.02
CA LEU A 171 -1.92 0.57 10.23
C LEU A 171 -0.79 -0.33 10.74
N LYS A 172 -1.04 -1.14 11.79
CA LYS A 172 -0.08 -2.11 12.33
C LYS A 172 0.37 -3.10 11.26
N MET A 173 -0.57 -3.65 10.50
CA MET A 173 -0.29 -4.59 9.42
C MET A 173 0.56 -3.96 8.32
N MET A 174 0.26 -2.75 7.88
CA MET A 174 1.02 -2.02 6.86
C MET A 174 2.44 -1.71 7.33
N ILE A 175 2.62 -1.28 8.59
CA ILE A 175 3.95 -1.07 9.18
C ILE A 175 4.73 -2.38 9.22
N ALA A 176 4.14 -3.47 9.69
CA ALA A 176 4.78 -4.79 9.76
C ALA A 176 5.20 -5.30 8.37
N LEU A 177 4.34 -5.17 7.36
CA LEU A 177 4.64 -5.55 5.97
C LEU A 177 5.76 -4.69 5.37
N THR A 178 5.78 -3.39 5.65
CA THR A 178 6.80 -2.46 5.15
C THR A 178 8.16 -2.78 5.78
N LEU A 179 8.23 -2.93 7.09
CA LEU A 179 9.46 -3.27 7.81
C LEU A 179 9.96 -4.67 7.44
N GLY A 180 9.07 -5.65 7.38
CA GLY A 180 9.39 -7.01 6.95
C GLY A 180 9.90 -7.05 5.51
N GLY A 181 9.27 -6.30 4.61
CA GLY A 181 9.71 -6.16 3.22
C GLY A 181 11.09 -5.53 3.09
N ALA A 182 11.36 -4.47 3.85
CA ALA A 182 12.67 -3.82 3.89
C ALA A 182 13.76 -4.78 4.40
N LEU A 183 13.47 -5.52 5.47
CA LEU A 183 14.39 -6.51 6.04
C LEU A 183 14.73 -7.61 4.99
N ILE A 184 13.72 -8.18 4.34
CA ILE A 184 13.91 -9.18 3.30
C ILE A 184 14.75 -8.62 2.15
N ALA A 185 14.50 -7.39 1.71
CA ALA A 185 15.27 -6.75 0.65
C ALA A 185 16.76 -6.57 1.03
N ILE A 186 17.04 -6.16 2.26
CA ILE A 186 18.41 -6.04 2.80
C ILE A 186 19.10 -7.40 2.84
N ILE A 187 18.42 -8.44 3.32
CA ILE A 187 18.98 -9.80 3.39
C ILE A 187 19.29 -10.32 1.99
N LEU A 188 18.32 -10.24 1.06
CA LEU A 188 18.52 -10.70 -0.32
C LEU A 188 19.62 -9.91 -1.03
N GLY A 189 19.63 -8.59 -0.89
CA GLY A 189 20.69 -7.73 -1.43
C GLY A 189 22.07 -8.12 -0.90
N SER A 190 22.20 -8.35 0.40
CA SER A 190 23.43 -8.80 1.04
C SER A 190 23.87 -10.18 0.53
N LEU A 191 22.96 -11.14 0.41
CA LEU A 191 23.25 -12.48 -0.10
C LEU A 191 23.69 -12.45 -1.56
N LEU A 192 23.00 -11.69 -2.41
CA LEU A 192 23.35 -11.51 -3.82
C LEU A 192 24.73 -10.87 -3.98
N THR A 193 24.98 -9.76 -3.25
CA THR A 193 26.27 -9.08 -3.28
C THR A 193 27.39 -9.99 -2.83
N ARG A 194 27.22 -10.73 -1.73
CA ARG A 194 28.20 -11.71 -1.24
C ARG A 194 28.42 -12.83 -2.25
N GLY A 195 27.35 -13.34 -2.85
CA GLY A 195 27.43 -14.38 -3.89
C GLY A 195 28.24 -13.93 -5.10
N LEU A 196 27.94 -12.75 -5.64
CA LEU A 196 28.65 -12.16 -6.78
C LEU A 196 30.12 -11.88 -6.46
N THR A 197 30.42 -11.22 -5.34
CA THR A 197 31.80 -10.92 -4.93
C THR A 197 32.62 -12.21 -4.74
N ARG A 198 32.00 -13.26 -4.20
CA ARG A 198 32.66 -14.57 -4.03
C ARG A 198 32.96 -15.27 -5.36
N GLN A 199 32.02 -15.22 -6.33
CA GLN A 199 32.22 -15.77 -7.66
C GLN A 199 33.26 -15.00 -8.48
N LEU A 200 33.26 -13.67 -8.37
CA LEU A 200 34.26 -12.82 -9.01
C LEU A 200 35.63 -12.94 -8.36
N GLY A 201 35.70 -13.26 -7.07
CA GLY A 201 36.93 -13.32 -6.28
C GLY A 201 37.47 -11.97 -5.83
N GLY A 202 36.71 -10.90 -6.03
CA GLY A 202 37.04 -9.52 -5.69
C GLY A 202 35.88 -8.58 -6.05
N GLU A 203 36.13 -7.28 -5.93
CA GLU A 203 35.15 -6.29 -6.39
C GLU A 203 35.03 -6.28 -7.91
N PRO A 204 33.82 -6.09 -8.49
CA PRO A 204 33.62 -6.05 -9.93
C PRO A 204 34.54 -5.07 -10.67
N SER A 205 34.84 -3.93 -10.03
CA SER A 205 35.76 -2.92 -10.52
C SER A 205 37.18 -3.40 -10.65
N GLN A 206 37.67 -4.22 -9.71
CA GLN A 206 39.02 -4.84 -9.75
C GLN A 206 39.14 -5.85 -10.86
N VAL A 207 38.11 -6.68 -11.05
CA VAL A 207 38.08 -7.66 -12.15
C VAL A 207 38.10 -6.96 -13.51
N ALA A 208 37.30 -5.87 -13.65
CA ALA A 208 37.29 -5.10 -14.89
C ALA A 208 38.64 -4.41 -15.18
N GLN A 209 39.30 -3.88 -14.14
CA GLN A 209 40.64 -3.27 -14.28
C GLN A 209 41.68 -4.33 -14.71
N ALA A 210 41.65 -5.52 -14.09
CA ALA A 210 42.52 -6.62 -14.43
C ALA A 210 42.32 -7.06 -15.89
N ALA A 211 41.07 -7.21 -16.32
CA ALA A 211 40.74 -7.55 -17.71
C ALA A 211 41.28 -6.50 -18.70
N ASN A 212 41.09 -5.23 -18.39
CA ASN A 212 41.58 -4.13 -19.24
C ASN A 212 43.10 -4.04 -19.29
N ALA A 213 43.82 -4.33 -18.21
CA ALA A 213 45.27 -4.38 -18.19
C ALA A 213 45.81 -5.50 -19.13
N ILE A 214 45.26 -6.72 -18.99
CA ILE A 214 45.64 -7.86 -19.84
C ILE A 214 45.32 -7.55 -21.32
N ALA A 215 44.14 -6.96 -21.60
CA ALA A 215 43.73 -6.60 -22.96
C ALA A 215 44.66 -5.56 -23.62
N LYS A 216 45.28 -4.70 -22.84
CA LYS A 216 46.26 -3.71 -23.28
C LYS A 216 47.69 -4.29 -23.40
N GLY A 217 47.88 -5.55 -23.07
CA GLY A 217 49.18 -6.22 -23.05
C GLY A 217 50.03 -5.94 -21.81
N ASP A 218 49.47 -5.27 -20.80
CA ASP A 218 50.16 -5.09 -19.50
C ASP A 218 50.03 -6.37 -18.68
N LEU A 219 51.06 -7.21 -18.79
CA LEU A 219 51.21 -8.44 -18.03
C LEU A 219 52.09 -8.25 -16.78
N SER A 220 52.62 -7.05 -16.54
CA SER A 220 53.53 -6.76 -15.43
C SER A 220 52.82 -6.62 -14.07
N SER A 221 51.58 -6.23 -14.06
CA SER A 221 50.77 -6.04 -12.86
C SER A 221 50.33 -7.38 -12.27
N ARG A 222 50.89 -7.78 -11.12
CA ARG A 222 50.44 -9.01 -10.43
C ARG A 222 49.00 -8.85 -9.95
N LEU A 223 48.12 -9.73 -10.41
CA LEU A 223 46.76 -9.80 -9.93
C LEU A 223 46.78 -10.31 -8.47
N ASN A 224 46.22 -9.50 -7.56
CA ASN A 224 46.11 -9.91 -6.16
C ASN A 224 44.96 -10.91 -5.99
N VAL A 225 45.30 -12.18 -6.03
CA VAL A 225 44.33 -13.28 -5.88
C VAL A 225 43.97 -13.53 -4.42
N GLY A 226 44.71 -12.95 -3.45
CA GLY A 226 44.50 -12.92 -2.01
C GLY A 226 43.69 -14.09 -1.44
N LYS A 227 42.49 -13.78 -0.95
CA LYS A 227 41.52 -14.76 -0.43
C LYS A 227 40.48 -15.19 -1.47
N ALA A 228 40.78 -15.01 -2.77
CA ALA A 228 39.89 -15.44 -3.82
C ALA A 228 39.63 -16.95 -3.76
N MET A 229 38.36 -17.29 -3.93
CA MET A 229 37.93 -18.69 -3.91
C MET A 229 38.46 -19.42 -5.15
N ALA A 230 38.85 -20.66 -4.97
CA ALA A 230 39.19 -21.54 -6.09
C ALA A 230 38.08 -21.56 -7.13
N GLY A 231 38.42 -21.29 -8.39
CA GLY A 231 37.43 -21.18 -9.50
C GLY A 231 36.80 -19.80 -9.67
N SER A 232 37.25 -18.77 -8.93
CA SER A 232 36.79 -17.41 -9.16
C SER A 232 37.35 -16.80 -10.46
N VAL A 233 36.64 -15.79 -10.99
CA VAL A 233 37.06 -15.12 -12.23
C VAL A 233 38.43 -14.49 -12.12
N ILE A 234 38.77 -13.84 -10.99
CA ILE A 234 40.08 -13.22 -10.80
C ILE A 234 41.20 -14.27 -10.80
N GLN A 235 40.95 -15.48 -10.26
CA GLN A 235 41.91 -16.58 -10.28
C GLN A 235 42.12 -17.14 -11.72
N ALA A 236 41.02 -17.32 -12.48
CA ALA A 236 41.12 -17.73 -13.87
C ALA A 236 41.89 -16.70 -14.70
N MET A 237 41.70 -15.40 -14.44
CA MET A 237 42.49 -14.35 -15.10
C MET A 237 43.95 -14.35 -14.72
N ALA A 238 44.29 -14.64 -13.45
CA ALA A 238 45.68 -14.80 -13.02
C ALA A 238 46.36 -15.96 -13.73
N THR A 239 45.70 -17.12 -13.87
CA THR A 239 46.21 -18.27 -14.61
C THR A 239 46.39 -17.96 -16.12
N MET A 240 45.44 -17.20 -16.71
CA MET A 240 45.54 -16.72 -18.08
C MET A 240 46.76 -15.80 -18.27
N GLN A 241 46.94 -14.84 -17.34
CA GLN A 241 48.10 -13.93 -17.37
C GLN A 241 49.44 -14.70 -17.31
N GLU A 242 49.57 -15.69 -16.42
CA GLU A 242 50.72 -16.54 -16.30
C GLU A 242 51.00 -17.33 -17.60
N SER A 243 49.94 -17.89 -18.19
CA SER A 243 50.06 -18.61 -19.47
C SER A 243 50.55 -17.70 -20.61
N LEU A 244 50.02 -16.47 -20.69
CA LEU A 244 50.45 -15.45 -21.64
C LEU A 244 51.92 -15.04 -21.46
N LEU A 245 52.36 -14.85 -20.21
CA LEU A 245 53.76 -14.55 -19.88
C LEU A 245 54.68 -15.69 -20.35
N ASN A 246 54.31 -16.94 -20.14
CA ASN A 246 55.07 -18.10 -20.59
C ASN A 246 55.16 -18.19 -22.13
N VAL A 247 54.06 -17.90 -22.84
CA VAL A 247 54.05 -17.82 -24.30
C VAL A 247 55.01 -16.72 -24.80
N VAL A 248 54.89 -15.50 -24.22
CA VAL A 248 55.76 -14.37 -24.60
C VAL A 248 57.22 -14.68 -24.35
N ALA A 249 57.56 -15.30 -23.19
CA ALA A 249 58.92 -15.72 -22.87
C ALA A 249 59.45 -16.75 -23.87
N THR A 250 58.63 -17.75 -24.24
CA THR A 250 58.98 -18.77 -25.22
C THR A 250 59.22 -18.19 -26.61
N VAL A 251 58.32 -17.27 -27.06
CA VAL A 251 58.50 -16.56 -28.34
C VAL A 251 59.77 -15.73 -28.36
N ARG A 252 60.06 -15.00 -27.26
CA ARG A 252 61.28 -14.21 -27.15
C ARG A 252 62.54 -15.08 -27.24
N ASN A 253 62.59 -16.16 -26.47
CA ASN A 253 63.73 -17.10 -26.54
C ASN A 253 63.88 -17.69 -27.93
N SER A 254 62.80 -18.11 -28.58
CA SER A 254 62.85 -18.62 -29.95
C SER A 254 63.36 -17.58 -30.95
N SER A 255 62.92 -16.32 -30.78
CA SER A 255 63.39 -15.17 -31.59
C SER A 255 64.91 -14.94 -31.42
N ASP A 256 65.40 -15.01 -30.16
CA ASP A 256 66.83 -14.88 -29.85
C ASP A 256 67.64 -16.01 -30.48
N HIS A 257 67.10 -17.25 -30.43
CA HIS A 257 67.74 -18.40 -31.14
C HIS A 257 67.73 -18.23 -32.65
N ILE A 258 66.66 -17.76 -33.25
CA ILE A 258 66.60 -17.49 -34.70
C ILE A 258 67.58 -16.37 -35.05
N ALA A 259 67.68 -15.31 -34.29
CA ALA A 259 68.64 -14.22 -34.50
C ALA A 259 70.06 -14.76 -34.42
N THR A 260 70.42 -15.58 -33.43
CA THR A 260 71.71 -16.22 -33.28
C THR A 260 71.99 -17.16 -34.45
N GLY A 261 71.07 -18.03 -34.83
CA GLY A 261 71.16 -18.90 -35.97
C GLY A 261 71.34 -18.15 -37.31
N SER A 262 70.59 -17.05 -37.48
CA SER A 262 70.75 -16.22 -38.69
C SER A 262 72.15 -15.60 -38.77
N ASN A 263 72.72 -15.15 -37.67
CA ASN A 263 74.06 -14.61 -37.61
C ASN A 263 75.12 -15.70 -37.95
N GLN A 264 74.92 -16.93 -37.48
CA GLN A 264 75.78 -18.02 -37.81
C GLN A 264 75.69 -18.41 -39.28
N ILE A 265 74.49 -18.38 -39.86
CA ILE A 265 74.32 -18.64 -41.32
C ILE A 265 74.98 -17.50 -42.12
N ALA A 266 74.87 -16.27 -41.72
CA ALA A 266 75.53 -15.14 -42.40
C ALA A 266 77.07 -15.30 -42.36
N ALA A 267 77.62 -15.64 -41.21
CA ALA A 267 79.05 -15.91 -41.05
C ALA A 267 79.49 -17.08 -41.86
N GLY A 268 78.73 -18.18 -41.89
CA GLY A 268 79.03 -19.37 -42.73
C GLY A 268 78.93 -19.10 -44.24
N ASN A 269 77.98 -18.23 -44.65
CA ASN A 269 77.89 -17.82 -46.05
C ASN A 269 79.04 -16.89 -46.45
N ALA A 270 79.54 -16.04 -45.56
CA ALA A 270 80.77 -15.24 -45.84
C ALA A 270 81.98 -16.12 -45.99
N ASP A 271 82.18 -17.13 -45.10
CA ASP A 271 83.30 -18.12 -45.24
C ASP A 271 83.15 -18.91 -46.53
N LEU A 272 81.95 -19.39 -46.88
CA LEU A 272 81.70 -20.14 -48.10
C LEU A 272 82.03 -19.30 -49.37
N SER A 273 81.62 -17.97 -49.34
CA SER A 273 81.94 -17.05 -50.45
C SER A 273 83.49 -16.92 -50.65
N GLN A 274 84.18 -16.68 -49.52
CA GLN A 274 85.67 -16.62 -49.56
C GLN A 274 86.31 -17.89 -50.10
N ARG A 275 85.88 -19.05 -49.61
CA ARG A 275 86.36 -20.33 -50.11
C ARG A 275 86.02 -20.57 -51.56
N THR A 276 84.89 -20.13 -52.05
CA THR A 276 84.46 -20.21 -53.43
C THR A 276 85.37 -19.35 -54.34
N GLU A 277 85.68 -18.13 -53.90
CA GLU A 277 86.61 -17.21 -54.57
C GLU A 277 88.05 -17.82 -54.64
N GLU A 278 88.55 -18.40 -53.52
CA GLU A 278 89.82 -19.08 -53.46
C GLU A 278 89.84 -20.30 -54.37
N GLN A 279 88.74 -21.12 -54.42
CA GLN A 279 88.64 -22.24 -55.35
C GLN A 279 88.64 -21.80 -56.82
N ALA A 280 87.88 -20.69 -57.13
CA ALA A 280 87.87 -20.13 -58.49
C ALA A 280 89.26 -19.64 -58.93
N ALA A 281 89.99 -18.96 -58.04
CA ALA A 281 91.40 -18.60 -58.30
C ALA A 281 92.28 -19.79 -58.50
N ASN A 282 92.20 -20.85 -57.69
CA ASN A 282 92.97 -22.08 -57.85
C ASN A 282 92.65 -22.84 -59.15
N LEU A 283 91.35 -22.88 -59.54
CA LEU A 283 90.92 -23.45 -60.81
C LEU A 283 91.50 -22.70 -62.01
N THR A 284 91.48 -21.34 -61.92
CA THR A 284 92.07 -20.49 -62.97
C THR A 284 93.59 -20.76 -63.10
N GLN A 285 94.31 -20.87 -62.00
CA GLN A 285 95.71 -21.19 -61.95
C GLN A 285 96.00 -22.61 -62.51
N THR A 286 95.15 -23.60 -62.16
CA THR A 286 95.26 -24.93 -62.68
C THR A 286 95.01 -25.03 -64.19
N ALA A 287 94.00 -24.26 -64.69
CA ALA A 287 93.71 -24.15 -66.10
C ALA A 287 94.91 -23.50 -66.88
N ALA A 288 95.50 -22.46 -66.34
CA ALA A 288 96.68 -21.81 -66.90
C ALA A 288 97.87 -22.79 -66.96
N ALA A 289 98.11 -23.60 -65.90
CA ALA A 289 99.14 -24.63 -65.85
C ALA A 289 98.93 -25.79 -66.87
N MET A 290 97.63 -26.17 -67.08
CA MET A 290 97.22 -27.17 -68.06
C MET A 290 97.41 -26.65 -69.50
N ASP A 291 97.14 -25.37 -69.77
CA ASP A 291 97.37 -24.73 -71.04
C ASP A 291 98.92 -24.68 -71.39
N GLU A 292 99.69 -24.38 -70.35
CA GLU A 292 101.14 -24.37 -70.50
C GLU A 292 101.73 -25.79 -70.81
N LEU A 293 101.17 -26.83 -70.11
CA LEU A 293 101.53 -28.23 -70.37
C LEU A 293 101.04 -28.72 -71.72
N SER A 294 99.94 -28.19 -72.28
CA SER A 294 99.45 -28.59 -73.58
C SER A 294 100.18 -27.92 -74.77
N SER A 295 100.94 -26.91 -74.48
CA SER A 295 101.71 -26.11 -75.50
C SER A 295 103.18 -26.55 -75.61
N THR A 296 103.65 -27.52 -74.82
CA THR A 296 104.96 -28.13 -74.90
C THR A 296 104.84 -29.52 -75.55
#